data_a4d52a16ea77667ff9980318d43828b5
#
_entry.id   a4d52a16ea77667ff9980318d43828b5
#
_cell.length_a   1.000
_cell.length_b   1.000
_cell.length_c   1.000
_cell.angle_alpha   90.00
_cell.angle_beta   90.00
_cell.angle_gamma   90.00
#
_symmetry.space_group_name_H-M   'P 1'
#
loop_
_entity.id
_entity.type
_entity.pdbx_description
1 polymer ?
#
loop_
_entity_poly.entity_id
_entity_poly.type
_entity_poly.pdbx_seq_one_letter_code
_entity_poly.pdbx_strand_id
1 'polypeptide(L)'
;SVNIEIPTERNLQLLAPDKNYESIYRPMSYIQQGVLQSAEERTRFRHAPRFAPAGQSTQMIVGATDESDRDILLLSSALYGRPTMKRVYYSGFIPVNPYDKRLPALDKAPLVRENRLYQADWLMRFYGFRAEEIADEQTPRLDLDIDPKLAWALRNPAFFPVDVNRADYEALLRVPGIGGKSARLIVSSRRYRTLTQQSLRQIGVVMKKAQYFISCRELTAGQGVNELRPEQVRRLLTAPQRRRQDRNEGQLTLF
;
A
#
# COMPACT_ATOMS: atom_id res chain seq x y z
N SER A 1 8.47 -13.48 -15.60
CA SER A 1 7.96 -13.65 -14.24
C SER A 1 8.31 -15.03 -13.71
N VAL A 2 8.68 -15.12 -12.46
CA VAL A 2 8.85 -16.37 -11.70
C VAL A 2 8.06 -16.18 -10.41
N ASN A 3 7.06 -17.02 -10.18
CA ASN A 3 6.16 -16.87 -9.03
C ASN A 3 6.71 -17.61 -7.81
N ILE A 4 6.73 -16.92 -6.67
CA ILE A 4 7.08 -17.52 -5.37
C ILE A 4 5.93 -18.39 -4.86
N GLU A 5 4.69 -18.04 -5.20
CA GLU A 5 3.46 -18.72 -4.81
C GLU A 5 3.15 -18.55 -3.31
N ILE A 6 3.93 -19.16 -2.43
CA ILE A 6 3.74 -19.15 -0.98
C ILE A 6 4.92 -18.42 -0.30
N PRO A 7 4.66 -17.50 0.64
CA PRO A 7 5.69 -16.65 1.26
C PRO A 7 6.74 -17.37 2.10
N THR A 8 6.45 -18.57 2.61
CA THR A 8 7.38 -19.38 3.41
C THR A 8 7.66 -20.73 2.76
N GLU A 9 8.92 -21.18 2.83
CA GLU A 9 9.31 -22.46 2.25
C GLU A 9 8.60 -23.65 2.89
N ARG A 10 8.40 -23.59 4.22
CA ARG A 10 7.66 -24.61 4.96
C ARG A 10 6.26 -24.83 4.39
N ASN A 11 5.52 -23.74 4.18
CA ASN A 11 4.16 -23.81 3.67
C ASN A 11 4.12 -24.11 2.17
N LEU A 12 5.14 -23.67 1.42
CA LEU A 12 5.29 -24.07 0.02
C LEU A 12 5.43 -25.59 -0.10
N GLN A 13 6.32 -26.21 0.67
CA GLN A 13 6.51 -27.67 0.67
C GLN A 13 5.28 -28.43 1.14
N LEU A 14 4.52 -27.87 2.09
CA LEU A 14 3.26 -28.46 2.55
C LEU A 14 2.21 -28.56 1.44
N LEU A 15 2.07 -27.49 0.63
CA LEU A 15 1.04 -27.40 -0.41
C LEU A 15 1.52 -27.92 -1.77
N ALA A 16 2.79 -27.73 -2.08
CA ALA A 16 3.42 -28.13 -3.34
C ALA A 16 4.77 -28.81 -3.08
N PRO A 17 4.78 -30.08 -2.63
CA PRO A 17 6.00 -30.79 -2.20
C PRO A 17 7.05 -30.92 -3.30
N ASP A 18 6.66 -30.86 -4.57
CA ASP A 18 7.57 -30.89 -5.71
C ASP A 18 8.31 -29.56 -5.96
N LYS A 19 7.95 -28.50 -5.21
CA LYS A 19 8.57 -27.17 -5.30
C LYS A 19 9.38 -26.88 -4.06
N ASN A 20 10.50 -26.16 -4.25
CA ASN A 20 11.30 -25.60 -3.17
C ASN A 20 11.79 -24.20 -3.57
N TYR A 21 12.29 -23.44 -2.62
CA TYR A 21 12.79 -22.09 -2.89
C TYR A 21 14.00 -22.05 -3.81
N GLU A 22 14.84 -23.06 -3.80
CA GLU A 22 15.97 -23.13 -4.72
C GLU A 22 15.51 -23.17 -6.17
N SER A 23 14.50 -24.00 -6.48
CA SER A 23 13.90 -24.11 -7.82
C SER A 23 13.24 -22.81 -8.30
N ILE A 24 12.84 -21.93 -7.37
CA ILE A 24 12.24 -20.63 -7.64
C ILE A 24 13.31 -19.55 -7.75
N TYR A 25 14.24 -19.48 -6.80
CA TYR A 25 15.25 -18.41 -6.77
C TYR A 25 16.36 -18.58 -7.82
N ARG A 26 16.66 -19.80 -8.24
CA ARG A 26 17.65 -20.05 -9.29
C ARG A 26 17.26 -19.40 -10.63
N PRO A 27 16.04 -19.59 -11.18
CA PRO A 27 15.58 -18.86 -12.37
C PRO A 27 15.53 -17.34 -12.15
N MET A 28 15.11 -16.88 -10.96
CA MET A 28 15.10 -15.45 -10.64
C MET A 28 16.49 -14.84 -10.73
N SER A 29 17.50 -15.55 -10.19
CA SER A 29 18.90 -15.11 -10.21
C SER A 29 19.44 -15.12 -11.64
N TYR A 30 19.10 -16.12 -12.44
CA TYR A 30 19.46 -16.16 -13.87
C TYR A 30 18.92 -14.97 -14.64
N ILE A 31 17.63 -14.62 -14.44
CA ILE A 31 17.02 -13.43 -15.07
C ILE A 31 17.73 -12.16 -14.60
N GLN A 32 18.06 -12.05 -13.32
CA GLN A 32 18.79 -10.90 -12.79
C GLN A 32 20.16 -10.74 -13.45
N GLN A 33 20.93 -11.82 -13.54
CA GLN A 33 22.25 -11.82 -14.18
C GLN A 33 22.14 -11.42 -15.65
N GLY A 34 21.19 -11.99 -16.42
CA GLY A 34 20.99 -11.64 -17.82
C GLY A 34 20.61 -10.18 -18.05
N VAL A 35 19.79 -9.59 -17.16
CA VAL A 35 19.46 -8.16 -17.21
C VAL A 35 20.68 -7.27 -16.96
N LEU A 36 21.49 -7.61 -15.95
CA LEU A 36 22.70 -6.85 -15.60
C LEU A 36 23.75 -6.97 -16.72
N GLN A 37 23.99 -8.17 -17.22
CA GLN A 37 24.92 -8.41 -18.34
C GLN A 37 24.48 -7.64 -19.60
N SER A 38 23.20 -7.73 -19.98
CA SER A 38 22.68 -6.99 -21.14
C SER A 38 22.81 -5.48 -20.96
N ALA A 39 22.66 -4.96 -19.74
CA ALA A 39 22.87 -3.54 -19.44
C ALA A 39 24.35 -3.15 -19.65
N GLU A 40 25.29 -3.97 -19.19
CA GLU A 40 26.72 -3.76 -19.36
C GLU A 40 27.14 -3.85 -20.85
N GLU A 41 26.69 -4.88 -21.57
CA GLU A 41 26.97 -5.03 -23.01
C GLU A 41 26.51 -3.81 -23.81
N ARG A 42 25.40 -3.19 -23.47
CA ARG A 42 24.88 -1.99 -24.12
C ARG A 42 25.71 -0.72 -23.86
N THR A 43 26.51 -0.70 -22.82
CA THR A 43 27.51 0.38 -22.68
C THR A 43 28.66 0.26 -23.67
N ARG A 44 28.98 -0.98 -24.12
CA ARG A 44 30.05 -1.29 -25.04
C ARG A 44 29.57 -1.34 -26.51
N PHE A 45 28.36 -1.88 -26.73
CA PHE A 45 27.81 -2.11 -28.06
C PHE A 45 26.43 -1.44 -28.21
N ARG A 46 26.34 -0.43 -29.07
CA ARG A 46 25.12 0.39 -29.27
C ARG A 46 23.88 -0.44 -29.65
N HIS A 47 24.06 -1.54 -30.37
CA HIS A 47 22.98 -2.38 -30.89
C HIS A 47 22.78 -3.69 -30.08
N ALA A 48 23.44 -3.86 -28.96
CA ALA A 48 23.24 -5.04 -28.10
C ALA A 48 21.76 -5.17 -27.69
N PRO A 49 21.15 -6.36 -27.81
CA PRO A 49 19.75 -6.57 -27.50
C PRO A 49 19.48 -6.37 -26.00
N ARG A 50 18.26 -5.97 -25.67
CA ARG A 50 17.83 -5.87 -24.26
C ARG A 50 17.29 -7.22 -23.81
N PHE A 51 17.89 -7.79 -22.75
CA PHE A 51 17.34 -8.95 -22.08
C PHE A 51 16.32 -8.50 -21.03
N ALA A 52 15.11 -9.04 -21.05
CA ALA A 52 14.01 -8.76 -20.13
C ALA A 52 13.86 -7.25 -19.80
N PRO A 53 13.58 -6.37 -20.79
CA PRO A 53 13.60 -4.91 -20.61
C PRO A 53 12.56 -4.38 -19.62
N ALA A 54 11.50 -5.13 -19.38
CA ALA A 54 10.47 -4.82 -18.36
C ALA A 54 10.91 -5.13 -16.92
N GLY A 55 12.08 -5.77 -16.75
CA GLY A 55 12.54 -6.27 -15.46
C GLY A 55 11.85 -7.57 -15.06
N GLN A 56 11.85 -7.86 -13.76
CA GLN A 56 11.33 -9.09 -13.19
C GLN A 56 10.11 -8.82 -12.31
N SER A 57 9.15 -9.74 -12.33
CA SER A 57 8.02 -9.75 -11.40
C SER A 57 7.86 -11.13 -10.78
N THR A 58 7.14 -11.15 -9.67
CA THR A 58 6.72 -12.38 -8.97
C THR A 58 5.29 -12.24 -8.48
N GLN A 59 4.71 -13.36 -8.04
CA GLN A 59 3.37 -13.40 -7.47
C GLN A 59 3.37 -14.25 -6.21
N MET A 60 2.57 -13.84 -5.22
CA MET A 60 2.27 -14.60 -4.00
C MET A 60 0.76 -14.78 -3.84
N ILE A 61 0.37 -15.95 -3.37
CA ILE A 61 -1.01 -16.29 -3.04
C ILE A 61 -1.26 -15.88 -1.59
N VAL A 62 -2.35 -15.16 -1.36
CA VAL A 62 -2.71 -14.59 -0.07
C VAL A 62 -3.88 -15.37 0.52
N GLY A 63 -3.69 -15.92 1.73
CA GLY A 63 -4.75 -16.61 2.45
C GLY A 63 -4.88 -18.10 2.13
N ALA A 64 -3.95 -18.70 1.38
CA ALA A 64 -3.83 -20.15 1.25
C ALA A 64 -3.18 -20.78 2.50
N THR A 65 -2.43 -20.02 3.22
CA THR A 65 -1.63 -20.39 4.38
C THR A 65 -1.72 -19.31 5.47
N ASP A 66 -1.14 -19.56 6.63
CA ASP A 66 -1.31 -18.77 7.85
C ASP A 66 -0.37 -17.55 7.98
N GLU A 67 0.48 -17.31 6.98
CA GLU A 67 1.41 -16.18 7.02
C GLU A 67 0.71 -14.86 7.32
N SER A 68 1.36 -14.07 8.15
CA SER A 68 0.91 -12.73 8.45
C SER A 68 1.15 -11.78 7.28
N ASP A 69 0.45 -10.63 7.26
CA ASP A 69 0.71 -9.60 6.25
C ASP A 69 2.12 -9.01 6.43
N ARG A 70 2.64 -9.00 7.67
CA ARG A 70 4.02 -8.62 7.97
C ARG A 70 5.03 -9.51 7.25
N ASP A 71 4.85 -10.83 7.28
CA ASP A 71 5.76 -11.79 6.59
C ASP A 71 5.75 -11.54 5.09
N ILE A 72 4.57 -11.33 4.52
CA ILE A 72 4.38 -11.02 3.09
C ILE A 72 5.07 -9.71 2.73
N LEU A 73 4.91 -8.64 3.54
CA LEU A 73 5.49 -7.33 3.28
C LEU A 73 7.01 -7.32 3.46
N LEU A 74 7.54 -8.03 4.46
CA LEU A 74 8.99 -8.19 4.66
C LEU A 74 9.63 -8.91 3.47
N LEU A 75 9.02 -10.00 3.01
CA LEU A 75 9.49 -10.71 1.81
C LEU A 75 9.43 -9.80 0.57
N SER A 76 8.34 -9.06 0.40
CA SER A 76 8.19 -8.12 -0.71
C SER A 76 9.25 -7.01 -0.67
N SER A 77 9.54 -6.47 0.52
CA SER A 77 10.60 -5.48 0.74
C SER A 77 11.98 -6.03 0.37
N ALA A 78 12.30 -7.24 0.80
CA ALA A 78 13.54 -7.92 0.46
C ALA A 78 13.68 -8.17 -1.06
N LEU A 79 12.58 -8.53 -1.71
CA LEU A 79 12.55 -8.71 -3.17
C LEU A 79 12.76 -7.40 -3.92
N TYR A 80 12.18 -6.29 -3.48
CA TYR A 80 12.41 -4.97 -4.07
C TYR A 80 13.82 -4.44 -3.87
N GLY A 81 14.55 -4.95 -2.88
CA GLY A 81 16.00 -4.71 -2.75
C GLY A 81 16.83 -5.29 -3.91
N ARG A 82 16.29 -6.21 -4.72
CA ARG A 82 16.97 -6.73 -5.91
C ARG A 82 16.80 -5.76 -7.09
N PRO A 83 17.88 -5.38 -7.78
CA PRO A 83 17.85 -4.29 -8.80
C PRO A 83 16.85 -4.52 -9.95
N THR A 84 16.56 -5.78 -10.28
CA THR A 84 15.71 -6.15 -11.40
C THR A 84 14.25 -6.37 -11.04
N MET A 85 13.93 -6.52 -9.75
CA MET A 85 12.56 -6.74 -9.29
C MET A 85 11.73 -5.45 -9.45
N LYS A 86 10.70 -5.51 -10.26
CA LYS A 86 9.82 -4.37 -10.56
C LYS A 86 8.46 -4.46 -9.89
N ARG A 87 7.95 -5.69 -9.73
CA ARG A 87 6.60 -5.87 -9.18
C ARG A 87 6.46 -7.18 -8.44
N VAL A 88 5.84 -7.11 -7.26
CA VAL A 88 5.26 -8.23 -6.55
C VAL A 88 3.75 -8.15 -6.72
N TYR A 89 3.13 -9.25 -7.16
CA TYR A 89 1.69 -9.38 -7.28
C TYR A 89 1.15 -10.19 -6.10
N TYR A 90 -0.02 -9.82 -5.63
CA TYR A 90 -0.76 -10.53 -4.60
C TYR A 90 -2.04 -11.05 -5.22
N SER A 91 -2.37 -12.32 -4.96
CA SER A 91 -3.58 -12.95 -5.47
C SER A 91 -4.30 -13.64 -4.32
N GLY A 92 -5.51 -13.23 -4.05
CA GLY A 92 -6.35 -13.89 -3.04
C GLY A 92 -6.57 -15.37 -3.41
N PHE A 93 -6.36 -16.25 -2.43
CA PHE A 93 -6.60 -17.68 -2.61
C PHE A 93 -8.06 -17.95 -2.98
N ILE A 94 -8.28 -18.73 -4.03
CA ILE A 94 -9.60 -19.18 -4.46
C ILE A 94 -9.71 -20.67 -4.14
N PRO A 95 -10.64 -21.09 -3.25
CA PRO A 95 -10.81 -22.51 -2.91
C PRO A 95 -11.46 -23.25 -4.08
N VAL A 96 -10.66 -23.97 -4.85
CA VAL A 96 -11.13 -24.81 -5.96
C VAL A 96 -11.40 -26.24 -5.51
N ASN A 97 -10.63 -26.72 -4.52
CA ASN A 97 -10.76 -28.09 -3.99
C ASN A 97 -11.16 -28.04 -2.51
N PRO A 98 -12.44 -28.26 -2.19
CA PRO A 98 -12.92 -28.25 -0.79
C PRO A 98 -12.53 -29.51 -0.01
N TYR A 99 -12.00 -30.53 -0.68
CA TYR A 99 -11.63 -31.80 -0.04
C TYR A 99 -10.19 -31.83 0.48
N ASP A 100 -9.33 -30.91 0.04
CA ASP A 100 -7.95 -30.82 0.53
C ASP A 100 -7.91 -30.13 1.90
N LYS A 101 -7.76 -30.95 2.94
CA LYS A 101 -7.71 -30.48 4.35
C LYS A 101 -6.47 -29.64 4.68
N ARG A 102 -5.48 -29.55 3.81
CA ARG A 102 -4.30 -28.67 3.98
C ARG A 102 -4.64 -27.21 3.65
N LEU A 103 -5.70 -27.00 2.91
CA LEU A 103 -6.16 -25.68 2.48
C LEU A 103 -7.21 -25.15 3.46
N PRO A 104 -7.25 -23.81 3.68
CA PRO A 104 -8.26 -23.22 4.53
C PRO A 104 -9.65 -23.34 3.91
N ALA A 105 -10.64 -23.63 4.73
CA ALA A 105 -12.04 -23.61 4.32
C ALA A 105 -12.51 -22.16 4.22
N LEU A 106 -12.37 -21.55 3.06
CA LEU A 106 -12.83 -20.20 2.75
C LEU A 106 -14.03 -20.24 1.81
N ASP A 107 -15.07 -19.51 2.14
CA ASP A 107 -16.23 -19.37 1.24
C ASP A 107 -15.92 -18.47 0.04
N LYS A 108 -15.02 -17.49 0.21
CA LYS A 108 -14.65 -16.49 -0.80
C LYS A 108 -13.17 -16.11 -0.70
N ALA A 109 -12.61 -15.72 -1.85
CA ALA A 109 -11.26 -15.17 -1.90
C ALA A 109 -11.12 -13.91 -0.99
N PRO A 110 -9.99 -13.74 -0.28
CA PRO A 110 -9.77 -12.63 0.65
C PRO A 110 -9.41 -11.33 -0.08
N LEU A 111 -10.29 -10.85 -0.97
CA LEU A 111 -10.05 -9.70 -1.85
C LEU A 111 -9.76 -8.39 -1.09
N VAL A 112 -10.36 -8.20 0.11
CA VAL A 112 -10.09 -7.02 0.92
C VAL A 112 -8.64 -7.05 1.42
N ARG A 113 -8.16 -8.21 1.90
CA ARG A 113 -6.78 -8.41 2.34
C ARG A 113 -5.79 -8.21 1.19
N GLU A 114 -6.07 -8.79 0.02
CA GLU A 114 -5.30 -8.56 -1.21
C GLU A 114 -5.17 -7.07 -1.53
N ASN A 115 -6.29 -6.33 -1.52
CA ASN A 115 -6.32 -4.90 -1.75
C ASN A 115 -5.50 -4.11 -0.71
N ARG A 116 -5.54 -4.50 0.58
CA ARG A 116 -4.72 -3.87 1.63
C ARG A 116 -3.23 -4.11 1.41
N LEU A 117 -2.84 -5.29 0.96
CA LEU A 117 -1.45 -5.59 0.59
C LEU A 117 -0.97 -4.74 -0.58
N TYR A 118 -1.79 -4.56 -1.63
CA TYR A 118 -1.46 -3.63 -2.71
C TYR A 118 -1.33 -2.17 -2.24
N GLN A 119 -2.15 -1.73 -1.31
CA GLN A 119 -2.03 -0.39 -0.72
C GLN A 119 -0.74 -0.27 0.12
N ALA A 120 -0.39 -1.27 0.90
CA ALA A 120 0.85 -1.33 1.66
C ALA A 120 2.10 -1.35 0.76
N ASP A 121 2.08 -2.17 -0.30
CA ASP A 121 3.11 -2.20 -1.34
C ASP A 121 3.34 -0.81 -1.96
N TRP A 122 2.26 -0.09 -2.26
CA TRP A 122 2.34 1.27 -2.77
C TRP A 122 3.03 2.23 -1.79
N LEU A 123 2.74 2.11 -0.50
CA LEU A 123 3.38 2.93 0.54
C LEU A 123 4.89 2.64 0.62
N MET A 124 5.31 1.39 0.56
CA MET A 124 6.73 1.02 0.56
C MET A 124 7.45 1.56 -0.67
N ARG A 125 6.89 1.37 -1.85
CA ARG A 125 7.58 1.70 -3.11
C ARG A 125 7.63 3.18 -3.43
N PHE A 126 6.67 3.95 -3.00
CA PHE A 126 6.50 5.34 -3.46
C PHE A 126 6.40 6.38 -2.36
N TYR A 127 6.17 5.98 -1.10
CA TYR A 127 5.98 6.91 0.02
C TYR A 127 7.03 6.75 1.11
N GLY A 128 8.03 5.89 0.90
CA GLY A 128 9.15 5.70 1.81
C GLY A 128 8.79 5.04 3.15
N PHE A 129 7.69 4.27 3.18
CA PHE A 129 7.37 3.45 4.34
C PHE A 129 8.20 2.18 4.32
N ARG A 130 8.62 1.73 5.50
CA ARG A 130 9.20 0.40 5.67
C ARG A 130 8.10 -0.61 6.00
N ALA A 131 8.34 -1.88 5.67
CA ALA A 131 7.39 -2.96 5.95
C ALA A 131 7.04 -3.03 7.44
N GLU A 132 8.04 -2.88 8.32
CA GLU A 132 7.91 -2.94 9.77
C GLU A 132 7.10 -1.78 10.36
N GLU A 133 7.04 -0.63 9.67
CA GLU A 133 6.19 0.50 10.07
C GLU A 133 4.72 0.23 9.74
N ILE A 134 4.46 -0.47 8.64
CA ILE A 134 3.10 -0.76 8.16
C ILE A 134 2.48 -1.89 8.96
N ALA A 135 3.24 -2.97 9.18
CA ALA A 135 2.85 -4.14 9.98
C ALA A 135 4.01 -4.54 10.88
N ASP A 136 3.85 -4.31 12.19
CA ASP A 136 4.83 -4.61 13.22
C ASP A 136 4.55 -5.97 13.91
N GLU A 137 5.32 -6.32 14.92
CA GLU A 137 5.14 -7.57 15.68
C GLU A 137 3.87 -7.59 16.51
N GLN A 138 3.39 -6.43 16.95
CA GLN A 138 2.17 -6.31 17.75
C GLN A 138 0.94 -6.32 16.84
N THR A 139 1.06 -5.80 15.63
CA THR A 139 -0.01 -5.73 14.62
C THR A 139 0.47 -6.34 13.30
N PRO A 140 0.68 -7.68 13.24
CA PRO A 140 1.26 -8.34 12.06
C PRO A 140 0.26 -8.48 10.89
N ARG A 141 -1.02 -8.20 11.12
CA ARG A 141 -2.08 -8.23 10.09
C ARG A 141 -2.58 -6.84 9.80
N LEU A 142 -2.82 -6.56 8.52
CA LEU A 142 -3.38 -5.28 8.07
C LEU A 142 -4.84 -5.17 8.50
N ASP A 143 -5.23 -3.96 8.84
CA ASP A 143 -6.62 -3.64 9.15
C ASP A 143 -7.47 -3.75 7.87
N LEU A 144 -8.57 -4.49 7.93
CA LEU A 144 -9.44 -4.70 6.78
C LEU A 144 -10.43 -3.55 6.58
N ASP A 145 -10.77 -2.79 7.63
CA ASP A 145 -11.75 -1.70 7.57
C ASP A 145 -11.14 -0.39 7.06
N ILE A 146 -9.88 -0.12 7.42
CA ILE A 146 -9.18 1.12 7.07
C ILE A 146 -7.94 0.83 6.22
N ASP A 147 -7.50 1.83 5.45
CA ASP A 147 -6.29 1.69 4.65
C ASP A 147 -5.01 1.70 5.50
N PRO A 148 -3.91 1.05 5.05
CA PRO A 148 -2.69 0.91 5.84
C PRO A 148 -2.05 2.24 6.25
N LYS A 149 -2.19 3.30 5.45
CA LYS A 149 -1.67 4.62 5.78
C LYS A 149 -2.43 5.26 6.95
N LEU A 150 -3.75 5.13 6.95
CA LEU A 150 -4.59 5.58 8.05
C LEU A 150 -4.32 4.74 9.31
N ALA A 151 -4.19 3.42 9.17
CA ALA A 151 -3.86 2.54 10.29
C ALA A 151 -2.52 2.93 10.93
N TRP A 152 -1.49 3.20 10.12
CA TRP A 152 -0.21 3.70 10.60
C TRP A 152 -0.35 5.05 11.34
N ALA A 153 -1.08 5.99 10.76
CA ALA A 153 -1.25 7.32 11.37
C ALA A 153 -1.95 7.26 12.73
N LEU A 154 -2.93 6.37 12.90
CA LEU A 154 -3.62 6.18 14.18
C LEU A 154 -2.74 5.52 15.24
N ARG A 155 -1.75 4.70 14.84
CA ARG A 155 -0.75 4.12 15.75
C ARG A 155 0.38 5.10 16.11
N ASN A 156 0.54 6.17 15.33
CA ASN A 156 1.62 7.15 15.50
C ASN A 156 1.08 8.57 15.76
N PRO A 157 0.25 8.79 16.77
CA PRO A 157 -0.39 10.10 17.02
C PRO A 157 0.63 11.21 17.30
N ALA A 158 1.78 10.88 17.91
CA ALA A 158 2.84 11.84 18.20
C ALA A 158 3.49 12.46 16.94
N PHE A 159 3.33 11.85 15.77
CA PHE A 159 3.80 12.40 14.49
C PHE A 159 2.93 13.58 14.02
N PHE A 160 1.74 13.71 14.52
CA PHE A 160 0.74 14.67 14.06
C PHE A 160 0.43 15.76 15.11
N PRO A 161 -0.07 16.94 14.71
CA PRO A 161 -0.39 17.35 13.35
C PRO A 161 0.83 17.75 12.54
N VAL A 162 0.79 17.52 11.22
CA VAL A 162 1.81 17.95 10.26
C VAL A 162 1.46 19.35 9.74
N ASP A 163 2.35 20.33 9.93
CA ASP A 163 2.17 21.67 9.37
C ASP A 163 2.42 21.64 7.84
N VAL A 164 1.37 21.80 7.06
CA VAL A 164 1.46 21.73 5.58
C VAL A 164 2.31 22.85 4.99
N ASN A 165 2.46 23.96 5.71
CA ASN A 165 3.25 25.11 5.24
C ASN A 165 4.75 24.97 5.53
N ARG A 166 5.16 24.03 6.39
CA ARG A 166 6.56 23.85 6.83
C ARG A 166 7.12 22.47 6.58
N ALA A 167 6.30 21.43 6.75
CA ALA A 167 6.74 20.04 6.70
C ALA A 167 7.42 19.69 5.37
N ASP A 168 8.40 18.79 5.39
CA ASP A 168 9.02 18.27 4.19
C ASP A 168 8.06 17.40 3.36
N TYR A 169 8.49 17.01 2.16
CA TYR A 169 7.70 16.21 1.25
C TYR A 169 7.38 14.84 1.83
N GLU A 170 8.33 14.23 2.49
CA GLU A 170 8.24 12.89 3.08
C GLU A 170 7.23 12.88 4.23
N ALA A 171 7.24 13.90 5.09
CA ALA A 171 6.25 14.04 6.16
C ALA A 171 4.83 14.24 5.60
N LEU A 172 4.67 15.03 4.54
CA LEU A 172 3.39 15.20 3.86
C LEU A 172 2.87 13.88 3.29
N LEU A 173 3.74 13.02 2.75
CA LEU A 173 3.36 11.71 2.25
C LEU A 173 2.84 10.77 3.34
N ARG A 174 3.19 10.99 4.60
CA ARG A 174 2.69 10.21 5.74
C ARG A 174 1.26 10.58 6.15
N VAL A 175 0.78 11.75 5.74
CA VAL A 175 -0.56 12.23 6.10
C VAL A 175 -1.65 11.47 5.33
N PRO A 176 -2.65 10.83 6.02
CA PRO A 176 -3.82 10.25 5.37
C PRO A 176 -4.58 11.32 4.56
N GLY A 177 -4.88 11.00 3.29
CA GLY A 177 -5.56 11.94 2.39
C GLY A 177 -4.64 12.84 1.57
N ILE A 178 -3.32 12.82 1.79
CA ILE A 178 -2.33 13.49 0.94
C ILE A 178 -1.60 12.43 0.11
N GLY A 179 -1.70 12.52 -1.21
CA GLY A 179 -0.98 11.65 -2.17
C GLY A 179 0.26 12.35 -2.74
N GLY A 180 1.08 11.62 -3.48
CA GLY A 180 2.32 12.16 -4.06
C GLY A 180 2.11 13.38 -4.96
N LYS A 181 1.02 13.44 -5.73
CA LYS A 181 0.67 14.61 -6.54
C LYS A 181 0.34 15.81 -5.65
N SER A 182 -0.53 15.63 -4.65
CA SER A 182 -0.93 16.70 -3.73
C SER A 182 0.25 17.17 -2.88
N ALA A 183 1.12 16.28 -2.39
CA ALA A 183 2.32 16.64 -1.64
C ALA A 183 3.27 17.54 -2.47
N ARG A 184 3.53 17.17 -3.74
CA ARG A 184 4.33 18.01 -4.64
C ARG A 184 3.72 19.40 -4.86
N LEU A 185 2.41 19.47 -5.09
CA LEU A 185 1.70 20.74 -5.26
C LEU A 185 1.72 21.59 -3.98
N ILE A 186 1.59 20.97 -2.80
CA ILE A 186 1.75 21.68 -1.51
C ILE A 186 3.14 22.31 -1.43
N VAL A 187 4.21 21.53 -1.63
CA VAL A 187 5.59 22.01 -1.54
C VAL A 187 5.87 23.13 -2.54
N SER A 188 5.35 23.06 -3.75
CA SER A 188 5.52 24.11 -4.76
C SER A 188 4.69 25.38 -4.44
N SER A 189 3.42 25.22 -4.11
CA SER A 189 2.48 26.33 -3.92
C SER A 189 2.76 27.17 -2.67
N ARG A 190 3.24 26.54 -1.58
CA ARG A 190 3.54 27.26 -0.32
C ARG A 190 4.70 28.27 -0.44
N ARG A 191 5.51 28.16 -1.51
CA ARG A 191 6.58 29.14 -1.79
C ARG A 191 6.04 30.52 -2.14
N TYR A 192 4.80 30.59 -2.64
CA TYR A 192 4.19 31.82 -3.13
C TYR A 192 3.11 32.36 -2.19
N ARG A 193 2.49 31.50 -1.39
CA ARG A 193 1.42 31.88 -0.46
C ARG A 193 1.25 30.87 0.66
N THR A 194 0.82 31.31 1.81
CA THR A 194 0.39 30.40 2.90
C THR A 194 -0.86 29.62 2.46
N LEU A 195 -0.81 28.32 2.61
CA LEU A 195 -1.90 27.43 2.23
C LEU A 195 -2.98 27.39 3.30
N THR A 196 -4.23 27.46 2.86
CA THR A 196 -5.46 27.35 3.63
C THR A 196 -6.16 26.03 3.35
N GLN A 197 -7.20 25.69 4.13
CA GLN A 197 -8.05 24.52 3.84
C GLN A 197 -8.61 24.54 2.41
N GLN A 198 -9.05 25.73 1.96
CA GLN A 198 -9.57 25.88 0.61
C GLN A 198 -8.52 25.57 -0.45
N SER A 199 -7.30 26.10 -0.26
CA SER A 199 -6.16 25.81 -1.14
C SER A 199 -5.86 24.31 -1.20
N LEU A 200 -5.90 23.62 -0.05
CA LEU A 200 -5.66 22.17 0.02
C LEU A 200 -6.71 21.35 -0.70
N ARG A 201 -8.00 21.74 -0.63
CA ARG A 201 -9.07 21.11 -1.43
C ARG A 201 -8.85 21.29 -2.92
N GLN A 202 -8.46 22.48 -3.37
CA GLN A 202 -8.14 22.76 -4.78
C GLN A 202 -6.93 21.96 -5.29
N ILE A 203 -5.93 21.76 -4.44
CA ILE A 203 -4.76 20.89 -4.71
C ILE A 203 -5.16 19.41 -4.84
N GLY A 204 -6.33 19.01 -4.36
CA GLY A 204 -6.82 17.63 -4.40
C GLY A 204 -6.46 16.83 -3.15
N VAL A 205 -6.27 17.48 -2.01
CA VAL A 205 -6.15 16.82 -0.70
C VAL A 205 -7.53 16.28 -0.29
N VAL A 206 -7.58 15.03 0.14
CA VAL A 206 -8.80 14.41 0.66
C VAL A 206 -9.03 14.89 2.09
N MET A 207 -9.61 16.10 2.22
CA MET A 207 -9.80 16.80 3.50
C MET A 207 -10.61 16.00 4.51
N LYS A 208 -11.54 15.11 4.07
CA LYS A 208 -12.26 14.20 4.96
C LYS A 208 -11.33 13.38 5.87
N LYS A 209 -10.14 12.99 5.36
CA LYS A 209 -9.12 12.28 6.13
C LYS A 209 -8.07 13.23 6.69
N ALA A 210 -7.53 14.13 5.86
CA ALA A 210 -6.35 14.92 6.18
C ALA A 210 -6.58 15.91 7.33
N GLN A 211 -7.78 16.45 7.50
CA GLN A 211 -8.09 17.45 8.52
C GLN A 211 -7.75 17.03 9.96
N TYR A 212 -7.73 15.75 10.24
CA TYR A 212 -7.39 15.23 11.57
C TYR A 212 -5.88 15.10 11.80
N PHE A 213 -5.06 15.25 10.76
CA PHE A 213 -3.63 14.94 10.78
C PHE A 213 -2.74 16.12 10.36
N ILE A 214 -3.34 17.26 10.00
CA ILE A 214 -2.59 18.45 9.54
C ILE A 214 -2.92 19.68 10.37
N SER A 215 -1.99 20.64 10.35
CA SER A 215 -2.25 22.02 10.71
C SER A 215 -2.02 22.94 9.52
N CYS A 216 -2.80 24.02 9.42
CA CYS A 216 -2.66 25.12 8.48
C CYS A 216 -3.26 26.38 9.12
N ARG A 217 -3.20 27.53 8.44
CA ARG A 217 -3.62 28.82 9.00
C ARG A 217 -5.03 28.81 9.64
N GLU A 218 -5.95 28.02 9.13
CA GLU A 218 -7.37 27.95 9.56
C GLU A 218 -7.67 26.69 10.39
N LEU A 219 -6.77 25.71 10.38
CA LEU A 219 -6.82 24.50 11.19
C LEU A 219 -5.72 24.63 12.25
N THR A 220 -6.08 25.23 13.37
CA THR A 220 -5.24 25.18 14.56
C THR A 220 -5.23 23.78 15.16
N ALA A 221 -4.23 23.48 15.97
CA ALA A 221 -3.99 22.17 16.56
C ALA A 221 -5.17 21.58 17.37
N GLY A 222 -6.23 22.35 17.57
CA GLY A 222 -7.39 22.03 18.38
C GLY A 222 -8.44 21.09 17.79
N GLN A 223 -8.29 20.65 16.53
CA GLN A 223 -9.23 19.71 15.88
C GLN A 223 -8.56 18.42 15.39
N GLY A 224 -7.28 18.23 15.70
CA GLY A 224 -6.47 17.11 15.22
C GLY A 224 -6.51 15.87 16.11
N VAL A 225 -5.73 14.86 15.73
CA VAL A 225 -5.53 13.60 16.48
C VAL A 225 -5.09 13.82 17.93
N ASN A 226 -4.43 14.96 18.23
CA ASN A 226 -4.00 15.28 19.60
C ASN A 226 -5.17 15.60 20.56
N GLU A 227 -6.34 15.97 20.04
CA GLU A 227 -7.54 16.21 20.87
C GLU A 227 -8.55 15.07 20.77
N LEU A 228 -8.63 14.45 19.61
CA LEU A 228 -9.46 13.25 19.42
C LEU A 228 -8.59 12.01 19.64
N ARG A 229 -9.06 11.11 20.50
CA ARG A 229 -8.40 9.79 20.63
C ARG A 229 -8.39 9.08 19.28
N PRO A 230 -7.35 8.29 18.95
CA PRO A 230 -7.26 7.55 17.69
C PRO A 230 -8.53 6.76 17.35
N GLU A 231 -9.19 6.16 18.35
CA GLU A 231 -10.43 5.42 18.20
C GLU A 231 -11.61 6.30 17.76
N GLN A 232 -11.64 7.55 18.19
CA GLN A 232 -12.68 8.51 17.78
C GLN A 232 -12.50 8.90 16.33
N VAL A 233 -11.25 9.18 15.90
CA VAL A 233 -10.91 9.46 14.49
C VAL A 233 -11.26 8.25 13.62
N ARG A 234 -10.90 7.05 14.07
CA ARG A 234 -11.28 5.80 13.38
C ARG A 234 -12.80 5.72 13.18
N ARG A 235 -13.58 5.89 14.25
CA ARG A 235 -15.07 5.86 14.18
C ARG A 235 -15.62 6.89 13.18
N LEU A 236 -15.12 8.12 13.23
CA LEU A 236 -15.55 9.18 12.31
C LEU A 236 -15.27 8.87 10.83
N LEU A 237 -14.16 8.16 10.56
CA LEU A 237 -13.74 7.84 9.21
C LEU A 237 -14.34 6.54 8.66
N THR A 238 -14.74 5.61 9.55
CA THR A 238 -15.38 4.33 9.19
C THR A 238 -16.89 4.37 9.28
N ALA A 239 -17.47 5.38 9.97
CA ALA A 239 -18.92 5.51 10.06
C ALA A 239 -19.55 5.46 8.66
N PRO A 240 -20.59 4.63 8.45
CA PRO A 240 -21.31 4.59 7.18
C PRO A 240 -21.82 5.99 6.88
N GLN A 241 -21.43 6.54 5.72
CA GLN A 241 -22.02 7.79 5.27
C GLN A 241 -23.51 7.52 5.07
N ARG A 242 -24.38 8.16 5.85
CA ARG A 242 -25.78 8.30 5.46
C ARG A 242 -25.72 8.87 4.03
N ARG A 243 -26.00 8.02 3.02
CA ARG A 243 -26.26 8.49 1.68
C ARG A 243 -27.28 9.60 1.88
N ARG A 244 -27.02 10.78 1.34
CA ARG A 244 -28.08 11.76 1.07
C ARG A 244 -29.04 11.05 0.13
N GLN A 245 -29.93 10.25 0.71
CA GLN A 245 -31.14 9.84 0.06
C GLN A 245 -31.96 11.11 -0.08
N ASP A 246 -32.32 11.35 -1.33
CA ASP A 246 -33.52 12.02 -1.76
C ASP A 246 -33.73 13.49 -1.41
N ARG A 247 -33.18 14.33 -2.28
CA ARG A 247 -33.85 15.53 -2.71
C ARG A 247 -34.32 15.39 -4.16
N ASN A 248 -35.05 14.33 -4.49
CA ASN A 248 -35.75 14.19 -5.77
C ASN A 248 -37.02 13.34 -5.63
N GLU A 249 -37.70 13.42 -4.49
CA GLU A 249 -39.14 13.11 -4.44
C GLU A 249 -39.91 14.42 -4.47
N GLY A 250 -40.19 14.92 -5.64
CA GLY A 250 -40.95 16.17 -5.78
C GLY A 250 -41.09 16.71 -7.20
N GLN A 251 -40.69 15.94 -8.21
CA GLN A 251 -41.01 16.32 -9.57
C GLN A 251 -41.97 15.29 -10.16
N LEU A 252 -43.26 15.51 -9.88
CA LEU A 252 -44.35 14.96 -10.65
C LEU A 252 -44.18 15.45 -12.09
N THR A 253 -43.82 14.55 -12.99
CA THR A 253 -43.96 14.74 -14.43
C THR A 253 -45.44 14.79 -14.76
N LEU A 254 -45.95 15.98 -14.99
CA LEU A 254 -47.15 16.20 -15.78
C LEU A 254 -46.78 16.16 -17.26
N PHE A 255 -47.41 15.25 -17.97
CA PHE A 255 -47.46 14.88 -19.38
C PHE A 255 -46.62 13.67 -19.74
#